data_b997b702bc9c686bd9aa99ba94524b51
#
_entry.id   b997b702bc9c686bd9aa99ba94524b51
#
_cell.length_a   1.000
_cell.length_b   1.000
_cell.length_c   1.000
_cell.angle_alpha   90.00
_cell.angle_beta   90.00
_cell.angle_gamma   90.00
#
_symmetry.space_group_name_H-M   'P 1'
#
loop_
_entity.id
_entity.type
_entity.pdbx_description
1 polymer ?
#
loop_
_entity_poly.entity_id
_entity_poly.type
_entity_poly.pdbx_seq_one_letter_code
_entity_poly.pdbx_strand_id
1 'polypeptide(L)'
;MKTFIASTVAVSAIASAASADFTFSFTNQTWTGANFSDVTTLAGGFTGTLTGVSVNATLNASVNFTYADDLCVYVDVLPLGTGGLLQVGGFSNLNAAQRLSWANGGSSAPGTAVIDTKSVNPIAFGGLGQPNIWVGNGYGAAGTSGTWTGSITLIGVNAVPAPGAVALLGVAGLAAGRRRRA
;
A
#
# COMPACT_ATOMS: atom_id res chain seq x y z
N MET A 1 48.75 36.82 20.64
CA MET A 1 48.15 35.80 19.81
C MET A 1 46.69 35.68 20.15
N LYS A 2 45.77 36.05 19.25
CA LYS A 2 44.30 35.92 19.46
C LYS A 2 43.84 34.72 18.63
N THR A 3 43.43 33.65 19.32
CA THR A 3 42.92 32.42 18.73
C THR A 3 41.45 32.62 18.36
N PHE A 4 41.11 32.65 17.07
CA PHE A 4 39.72 32.61 16.59
C PHE A 4 39.20 31.18 16.58
N ILE A 5 38.20 30.88 17.37
CA ILE A 5 37.46 29.62 17.32
C ILE A 5 36.36 29.80 16.29
N ALA A 6 36.50 29.14 15.13
CA ALA A 6 35.45 29.10 14.13
C ALA A 6 34.42 28.02 14.53
N SER A 7 33.23 28.45 14.98
CA SER A 7 32.09 27.57 15.19
C SER A 7 31.47 27.22 13.86
N THR A 8 31.60 25.96 13.45
CA THR A 8 30.89 25.41 12.29
C THR A 8 29.47 25.04 12.70
N VAL A 9 28.49 25.83 12.27
CA VAL A 9 27.06 25.48 12.42
C VAL A 9 26.73 24.49 11.33
N ALA A 10 26.51 23.22 11.69
CA ALA A 10 25.97 22.21 10.78
C ALA A 10 24.45 22.44 10.66
N VAL A 11 24.03 23.03 9.54
CA VAL A 11 22.63 23.10 9.15
C VAL A 11 22.23 21.73 8.60
N SER A 12 21.53 20.92 9.40
CA SER A 12 20.87 19.70 8.93
C SER A 12 19.61 20.11 8.16
N ALA A 13 19.65 20.06 6.83
CA ALA A 13 18.46 20.17 6.02
C ALA A 13 17.61 18.91 6.25
N ILE A 14 16.50 19.06 6.96
CA ILE A 14 15.45 18.05 7.01
C ILE A 14 14.74 18.14 5.66
N ALA A 15 15.11 17.28 4.72
CA ALA A 15 14.32 17.07 3.52
C ALA A 15 13.01 16.44 3.97
N SER A 16 11.92 17.19 3.95
CA SER A 16 10.59 16.63 4.00
C SER A 16 10.43 15.76 2.76
N ALA A 17 10.40 14.44 2.92
CA ALA A 17 10.03 13.56 1.84
C ALA A 17 8.63 13.96 1.38
N ALA A 18 8.50 14.42 0.13
CA ALA A 18 7.19 14.59 -0.48
C ALA A 18 6.49 13.23 -0.36
N SER A 19 5.28 13.21 0.18
CA SER A 19 4.47 12.00 0.24
C SER A 19 4.24 11.56 -1.21
N ALA A 20 4.85 10.46 -1.60
CA ALA A 20 4.62 9.83 -2.89
C ALA A 20 3.60 8.71 -2.70
N ASP A 21 2.74 8.49 -3.68
CA ASP A 21 1.77 7.42 -3.64
C ASP A 21 2.47 6.08 -3.87
N PHE A 22 2.04 5.03 -3.17
CA PHE A 22 2.54 3.68 -3.39
C PHE A 22 1.57 2.89 -4.27
N THR A 23 2.09 2.25 -5.32
CA THR A 23 1.29 1.40 -6.21
C THR A 23 1.69 -0.07 -6.08
N PHE A 24 0.74 -0.91 -5.71
CA PHE A 24 0.83 -2.37 -5.72
C PHE A 24 0.22 -2.89 -7.03
N SER A 25 1.06 -3.49 -7.87
CA SER A 25 0.64 -4.05 -9.17
C SER A 25 0.61 -5.57 -9.11
N PHE A 26 -0.34 -6.18 -9.83
CA PHE A 26 -0.53 -7.62 -9.91
C PHE A 26 -0.97 -8.04 -11.32
N THR A 27 -0.53 -9.24 -11.73
CA THR A 27 -0.86 -9.80 -13.05
C THR A 27 -1.37 -11.22 -12.88
N ASN A 28 -2.60 -11.49 -13.34
CA ASN A 28 -3.28 -12.79 -13.20
C ASN A 28 -3.23 -13.32 -11.75
N GLN A 29 -3.36 -12.43 -10.78
CA GLN A 29 -3.37 -12.80 -9.38
C GLN A 29 -4.73 -13.37 -9.00
N THR A 30 -4.74 -14.57 -8.46
CA THR A 30 -5.96 -15.24 -7.98
C THR A 30 -6.04 -15.18 -6.47
N TRP A 31 -7.19 -14.74 -5.95
CA TRP A 31 -7.54 -14.84 -4.54
C TRP A 31 -8.83 -15.65 -4.39
N THR A 32 -8.81 -16.64 -3.48
CA THR A 32 -9.91 -17.59 -3.26
C THR A 32 -10.55 -17.34 -1.89
N GLY A 33 -11.88 -17.24 -1.84
CA GLY A 33 -12.59 -16.89 -0.63
C GLY A 33 -12.13 -15.54 -0.09
N ALA A 34 -12.21 -15.30 1.20
CA ALA A 34 -11.67 -14.12 1.86
C ALA A 34 -10.14 -14.23 2.06
N ASN A 35 -9.38 -14.42 0.98
CA ASN A 35 -7.92 -14.48 1.03
C ASN A 35 -7.30 -13.18 0.53
N PHE A 36 -6.20 -12.76 1.17
CA PHE A 36 -5.55 -11.48 0.95
C PHE A 36 -4.03 -11.63 0.96
N SER A 37 -3.37 -10.75 0.20
CA SER A 37 -1.91 -10.55 0.24
C SER A 37 -1.58 -9.42 1.21
N ASP A 38 -0.60 -9.62 2.09
CA ASP A 38 -0.06 -8.56 2.97
C ASP A 38 0.87 -7.64 2.18
N VAL A 39 0.33 -6.51 1.74
CA VAL A 39 1.05 -5.51 0.96
C VAL A 39 2.09 -4.78 1.82
N THR A 40 1.84 -4.63 3.13
CA THR A 40 2.79 -3.99 4.06
C THR A 40 4.07 -4.80 4.17
N THR A 41 3.97 -6.11 4.35
CA THR A 41 5.14 -7.00 4.38
C THR A 41 5.87 -7.01 3.05
N LEU A 42 5.15 -7.05 1.92
CA LEU A 42 5.74 -7.02 0.58
C LEU A 42 6.49 -5.70 0.30
N ALA A 43 5.99 -4.57 0.81
CA ALA A 43 6.61 -3.25 0.67
C ALA A 43 7.76 -2.99 1.67
N GLY A 44 7.94 -3.84 2.68
CA GLY A 44 8.89 -3.60 3.77
C GLY A 44 8.40 -2.59 4.82
N GLY A 45 7.10 -2.29 4.81
CA GLY A 45 6.44 -1.30 5.67
C GLY A 45 6.06 -0.03 4.93
N PHE A 46 5.30 0.82 5.61
CA PHE A 46 4.87 2.13 5.08
C PHE A 46 5.20 3.27 6.04
N THR A 47 5.33 4.48 5.47
CA THR A 47 5.38 5.75 6.18
C THR A 47 4.43 6.74 5.53
N GLY A 48 3.99 7.76 6.27
CA GLY A 48 3.07 8.79 5.77
C GLY A 48 1.65 8.62 6.29
N THR A 49 0.69 9.16 5.57
CA THR A 49 -0.72 9.14 5.97
C THR A 49 -1.59 8.75 4.78
N LEU A 50 -2.24 7.59 4.85
CA LEU A 50 -3.19 7.15 3.83
C LEU A 50 -4.41 8.08 3.85
N THR A 51 -4.66 8.75 2.74
CA THR A 51 -5.78 9.68 2.54
C THR A 51 -6.71 9.27 1.42
N GLY A 52 -6.32 8.26 0.64
CA GLY A 52 -7.13 7.72 -0.44
C GLY A 52 -6.64 6.36 -0.93
N VAL A 53 -7.52 5.67 -1.65
CA VAL A 53 -7.22 4.41 -2.31
C VAL A 53 -7.80 4.46 -3.72
N SER A 54 -6.97 4.18 -4.73
CA SER A 54 -7.38 4.07 -6.13
C SER A 54 -7.24 2.64 -6.62
N VAL A 55 -8.18 2.19 -7.43
CA VAL A 55 -8.14 0.90 -8.13
C VAL A 55 -8.17 1.12 -9.63
N ASN A 56 -7.37 0.35 -10.36
CA ASN A 56 -7.44 0.18 -11.81
C ASN A 56 -7.12 -1.27 -12.12
N ALA A 57 -8.15 -2.11 -12.19
CA ALA A 57 -7.99 -3.54 -12.37
C ALA A 57 -9.09 -4.13 -13.24
N THR A 58 -8.79 -5.27 -13.87
CA THR A 58 -9.72 -6.06 -14.68
C THR A 58 -9.83 -7.46 -14.11
N LEU A 59 -11.05 -7.94 -13.94
CA LEU A 59 -11.36 -9.32 -13.58
C LEU A 59 -11.15 -10.20 -14.81
N ASN A 60 -10.16 -11.09 -14.79
CA ASN A 60 -9.83 -11.99 -15.89
C ASN A 60 -10.60 -13.31 -15.83
N ALA A 61 -10.88 -13.79 -14.61
CA ALA A 61 -11.68 -14.98 -14.36
C ALA A 61 -12.44 -14.87 -13.03
N SER A 62 -13.60 -15.50 -12.97
CA SER A 62 -14.47 -15.54 -11.81
C SER A 62 -15.00 -16.95 -11.58
N VAL A 63 -15.11 -17.34 -10.31
CA VAL A 63 -15.76 -18.57 -9.86
C VAL A 63 -16.82 -18.21 -8.84
N ASN A 64 -18.02 -18.79 -8.98
CA ASN A 64 -19.14 -18.60 -8.07
C ASN A 64 -19.50 -17.13 -7.82
N PHE A 65 -19.70 -16.38 -8.93
CA PHE A 65 -20.17 -14.99 -8.88
C PHE A 65 -19.27 -14.01 -8.14
N THR A 66 -17.95 -14.22 -8.12
CA THR A 66 -17.02 -13.18 -7.68
C THR A 66 -17.02 -12.04 -8.70
N TYR A 67 -17.36 -10.82 -8.28
CA TYR A 67 -17.46 -9.64 -9.13
C TYR A 67 -16.12 -8.89 -9.18
N ALA A 68 -15.94 -8.02 -10.17
CA ALA A 68 -14.71 -7.25 -10.27
C ALA A 68 -14.51 -6.31 -9.08
N ASP A 69 -15.60 -5.74 -8.52
CA ASP A 69 -15.60 -4.87 -7.33
C ASP A 69 -15.49 -5.64 -5.99
N ASP A 70 -15.44 -6.98 -6.02
CA ASP A 70 -15.03 -7.79 -4.88
C ASP A 70 -13.53 -7.69 -4.60
N LEU A 71 -12.75 -7.11 -5.51
CA LEU A 71 -11.37 -6.70 -5.20
C LEU A 71 -11.38 -5.69 -4.07
N CYS A 72 -10.73 -6.04 -2.96
CA CYS A 72 -10.83 -5.35 -1.69
C CYS A 72 -9.47 -4.89 -1.20
N VAL A 73 -9.43 -3.68 -0.65
CA VAL A 73 -8.34 -3.17 0.19
C VAL A 73 -8.83 -3.13 1.63
N TYR A 74 -8.08 -3.75 2.53
CA TYR A 74 -8.39 -3.80 3.95
C TYR A 74 -7.20 -3.32 4.78
N VAL A 75 -7.47 -2.52 5.80
CA VAL A 75 -6.45 -1.97 6.71
C VAL A 75 -6.80 -2.35 8.13
N ASP A 76 -5.90 -3.06 8.81
CA ASP A 76 -6.08 -3.57 10.17
C ASP A 76 -4.76 -3.56 10.94
N VAL A 77 -4.83 -3.42 12.26
CA VAL A 77 -3.70 -3.55 13.20
C VAL A 77 -3.43 -5.02 13.56
N LEU A 78 -4.43 -5.88 13.41
CA LEU A 78 -4.41 -7.30 13.70
C LEU A 78 -4.71 -8.11 12.43
N PRO A 79 -4.48 -9.43 12.43
CA PRO A 79 -4.88 -10.29 11.31
C PRO A 79 -6.36 -10.12 10.97
N LEU A 80 -6.66 -10.24 9.68
CA LEU A 80 -8.00 -10.09 9.10
C LEU A 80 -9.13 -10.71 9.95
N GLY A 81 -10.23 -9.97 10.09
CA GLY A 81 -11.47 -10.48 10.71
C GLY A 81 -11.71 -10.06 12.15
N THR A 82 -10.84 -9.28 12.77
CA THR A 82 -11.01 -8.83 14.17
C THR A 82 -11.46 -7.39 14.33
N GLY A 83 -11.91 -6.75 13.24
CA GLY A 83 -12.29 -5.34 13.21
C GLY A 83 -11.13 -4.46 12.75
N GLY A 84 -11.27 -3.90 11.56
CA GLY A 84 -10.26 -3.08 10.93
C GLY A 84 -10.52 -1.59 10.99
N LEU A 85 -9.59 -0.83 10.43
CA LEU A 85 -9.71 0.62 10.31
C LEU A 85 -10.46 1.02 9.03
N LEU A 86 -10.21 0.28 7.93
CA LEU A 86 -10.72 0.61 6.61
C LEU A 86 -10.99 -0.65 5.79
N GLN A 87 -12.11 -0.65 5.07
CA GLN A 87 -12.42 -1.57 3.97
C GLN A 87 -12.85 -0.75 2.75
N VAL A 88 -12.21 -0.97 1.60
CA VAL A 88 -12.63 -0.40 0.31
C VAL A 88 -12.86 -1.55 -0.67
N GLY A 89 -14.05 -1.64 -1.24
CA GLY A 89 -14.47 -2.77 -2.07
C GLY A 89 -14.81 -4.03 -1.28
N GLY A 90 -15.14 -5.09 -2.02
CA GLY A 90 -15.56 -6.36 -1.45
C GLY A 90 -17.02 -6.40 -0.99
N PHE A 91 -17.67 -7.53 -1.19
CA PHE A 91 -19.06 -7.75 -0.79
C PHE A 91 -19.21 -8.01 0.71
N SER A 92 -18.38 -8.88 1.27
CA SER A 92 -18.45 -9.25 2.68
C SER A 92 -18.07 -8.10 3.61
N ASN A 93 -18.79 -7.94 4.71
CA ASN A 93 -18.45 -6.97 5.75
C ASN A 93 -17.34 -7.56 6.65
N LEU A 94 -16.16 -6.97 6.63
CA LEU A 94 -15.02 -7.34 7.46
C LEU A 94 -14.96 -6.55 8.79
N ASN A 95 -16.06 -5.87 9.15
CA ASN A 95 -16.20 -5.07 10.38
C ASN A 95 -15.20 -3.92 10.52
N ALA A 96 -14.81 -3.29 9.41
CA ALA A 96 -13.97 -2.11 9.45
C ALA A 96 -14.75 -0.88 9.93
N ALA A 97 -14.07 0.00 10.67
CA ALA A 97 -14.63 1.26 11.16
C ALA A 97 -15.08 2.19 10.02
N GLN A 98 -14.36 2.17 8.89
CA GLN A 98 -14.77 2.83 7.65
C GLN A 98 -14.95 1.78 6.55
N ARG A 99 -16.11 1.76 5.89
CA ARG A 99 -16.40 0.89 4.76
C ARG A 99 -16.88 1.70 3.56
N LEU A 100 -16.22 1.49 2.42
CA LEU A 100 -16.50 2.14 1.14
C LEU A 100 -16.64 1.08 0.05
N SER A 101 -17.54 1.31 -0.91
CA SER A 101 -17.69 0.45 -2.08
C SER A 101 -17.13 1.13 -3.32
N TRP A 102 -16.59 0.36 -4.26
CA TRP A 102 -16.22 0.86 -5.57
C TRP A 102 -17.47 1.35 -6.33
N ALA A 103 -17.33 2.35 -7.18
CA ALA A 103 -18.43 2.93 -7.95
C ALA A 103 -18.85 2.07 -9.15
N ASN A 104 -17.99 1.13 -9.56
CA ASN A 104 -18.22 0.25 -10.70
C ASN A 104 -17.56 -1.12 -10.47
N GLY A 105 -17.73 -2.06 -11.41
CA GLY A 105 -17.18 -3.41 -11.30
C GLY A 105 -18.20 -4.47 -10.89
N GLY A 106 -19.47 -4.12 -10.74
CA GLY A 106 -20.55 -5.01 -10.27
C GLY A 106 -20.94 -6.11 -11.28
N SER A 107 -19.97 -6.84 -11.82
CA SER A 107 -20.17 -7.99 -12.72
C SER A 107 -19.08 -9.05 -12.52
N SER A 108 -19.48 -10.33 -12.67
CA SER A 108 -18.58 -11.48 -12.63
C SER A 108 -18.08 -11.89 -14.03
N ALA A 109 -18.45 -11.17 -15.09
CA ALA A 109 -18.01 -11.48 -16.44
C ALA A 109 -16.50 -11.19 -16.59
N PRO A 110 -15.70 -12.12 -17.16
CA PRO A 110 -14.32 -11.85 -17.52
C PRO A 110 -14.20 -10.61 -18.42
N GLY A 111 -13.18 -9.79 -18.18
CA GLY A 111 -12.98 -8.50 -18.85
C GLY A 111 -13.67 -7.32 -18.14
N THR A 112 -14.45 -7.56 -17.08
CA THR A 112 -15.04 -6.46 -16.27
C THR A 112 -13.96 -5.67 -15.58
N ALA A 113 -13.93 -4.36 -15.83
CA ALA A 113 -13.01 -3.45 -15.16
C ALA A 113 -13.62 -2.88 -13.87
N VAL A 114 -12.79 -2.65 -12.87
CA VAL A 114 -13.06 -1.79 -11.73
C VAL A 114 -12.03 -0.66 -11.72
N ILE A 115 -12.51 0.59 -11.87
CA ILE A 115 -11.67 1.78 -11.95
C ILE A 115 -12.33 2.86 -11.11
N ASP A 116 -11.71 3.20 -9.97
CA ASP A 116 -12.29 4.17 -9.04
C ASP A 116 -11.22 4.72 -8.09
N THR A 117 -11.53 5.84 -7.43
CA THR A 117 -10.71 6.42 -6.37
C THR A 117 -11.61 6.85 -5.21
N LYS A 118 -11.26 6.42 -4.01
CA LYS A 118 -11.98 6.77 -2.78
C LYS A 118 -11.07 7.58 -1.86
N SER A 119 -11.57 8.73 -1.40
CA SER A 119 -11.00 9.42 -0.26
C SER A 119 -11.35 8.67 1.01
N VAL A 120 -10.41 8.54 1.93
CA VAL A 120 -10.57 7.82 3.19
C VAL A 120 -10.25 8.73 4.38
N ASN A 121 -10.78 8.41 5.55
CA ASN A 121 -10.34 9.07 6.77
C ASN A 121 -8.84 8.80 6.97
N PRO A 122 -8.05 9.82 7.32
CA PRO A 122 -6.59 9.69 7.39
C PRO A 122 -6.15 8.58 8.36
N ILE A 123 -5.27 7.69 7.88
CA ILE A 123 -4.65 6.60 8.67
C ILE A 123 -3.14 6.79 8.62
N ALA A 124 -2.51 7.02 9.79
CA ALA A 124 -1.06 7.23 9.89
C ALA A 124 -0.28 5.91 9.88
N PHE A 125 0.86 5.89 9.19
CA PHE A 125 1.83 4.82 9.14
C PHE A 125 3.22 5.30 9.58
N GLY A 126 4.08 4.38 10.04
CA GLY A 126 5.47 4.67 10.43
C GLY A 126 5.71 4.67 11.94
N GLY A 127 4.72 4.27 12.76
CA GLY A 127 4.85 4.10 14.21
C GLY A 127 4.94 2.64 14.66
N LEU A 128 5.21 2.42 15.96
CA LEU A 128 5.05 1.10 16.60
C LEU A 128 3.58 0.70 16.56
N GLY A 129 3.29 -0.56 16.19
CA GLY A 129 1.93 -1.07 16.08
C GLY A 129 1.15 -0.48 14.91
N GLN A 130 1.85 -0.06 13.86
CA GLN A 130 1.21 0.43 12.63
C GLN A 130 0.29 -0.64 12.03
N PRO A 131 -0.80 -0.21 11.36
CA PRO A 131 -1.69 -1.14 10.68
C PRO A 131 -1.00 -1.78 9.47
N ASN A 132 -1.49 -2.97 9.08
CA ASN A 132 -1.14 -3.62 7.82
C ASN A 132 -2.19 -3.31 6.76
N ILE A 133 -1.76 -3.31 5.51
CA ILE A 133 -2.62 -3.15 4.33
C ILE A 133 -2.68 -4.49 3.60
N TRP A 134 -3.89 -4.94 3.36
CA TRP A 134 -4.21 -6.20 2.71
C TRP A 134 -4.96 -5.95 1.41
N VAL A 135 -4.62 -6.67 0.35
CA VAL A 135 -5.33 -6.64 -0.93
C VAL A 135 -5.74 -8.05 -1.31
N GLY A 136 -7.00 -8.25 -1.68
CA GLY A 136 -7.49 -9.57 -2.02
C GLY A 136 -8.97 -9.62 -2.39
N ASN A 137 -9.57 -10.81 -2.32
CA ASN A 137 -10.99 -11.01 -2.61
C ASN A 137 -11.83 -10.77 -1.34
N GLY A 138 -12.71 -9.78 -1.38
CA GLY A 138 -13.61 -9.43 -0.30
C GLY A 138 -14.99 -10.08 -0.39
N TYR A 139 -15.21 -11.10 -1.23
CA TYR A 139 -16.49 -11.79 -1.29
C TYR A 139 -16.67 -12.79 -0.14
N GLY A 140 -15.64 -13.54 0.20
CA GLY A 140 -15.58 -14.37 1.41
C GLY A 140 -16.41 -15.66 1.42
N ALA A 141 -17.28 -15.91 0.45
CA ALA A 141 -18.07 -17.13 0.40
C ALA A 141 -17.21 -18.35 0.00
N ALA A 142 -17.54 -19.51 0.55
CA ALA A 142 -16.81 -20.75 0.26
C ALA A 142 -16.85 -21.09 -1.25
N GLY A 143 -15.71 -21.47 -1.80
CA GLY A 143 -15.58 -21.87 -3.20
C GLY A 143 -15.60 -20.71 -4.21
N THR A 144 -15.63 -19.45 -3.75
CA THR A 144 -15.50 -18.28 -4.62
C THR A 144 -14.04 -18.03 -4.96
N SER A 145 -13.76 -17.49 -6.13
CA SER A 145 -12.45 -16.92 -6.46
C SER A 145 -12.56 -15.94 -7.60
N GLY A 146 -11.68 -14.96 -7.60
CA GLY A 146 -11.46 -14.06 -8.72
C GLY A 146 -9.98 -13.98 -9.08
N THR A 147 -9.73 -13.78 -10.35
CA THR A 147 -8.38 -13.53 -10.89
C THR A 147 -8.36 -12.16 -11.51
N TRP A 148 -7.49 -11.29 -11.01
CA TRP A 148 -7.38 -9.91 -11.50
C TRP A 148 -6.00 -9.59 -12.05
N THR A 149 -5.97 -8.65 -12.99
CA THR A 149 -4.77 -7.94 -13.43
C THR A 149 -4.99 -6.45 -13.28
N GLY A 150 -4.02 -5.73 -12.72
CA GLY A 150 -4.13 -4.29 -12.52
C GLY A 150 -3.28 -3.78 -11.36
N SER A 151 -3.78 -2.73 -10.71
CA SER A 151 -3.08 -2.10 -9.59
C SER A 151 -4.03 -1.48 -8.58
N ILE A 152 -3.53 -1.38 -7.35
CA ILE A 152 -4.07 -0.56 -6.26
C ILE A 152 -3.04 0.52 -5.96
N THR A 153 -3.47 1.79 -5.92
CA THR A 153 -2.63 2.90 -5.49
C THR A 153 -3.09 3.41 -4.12
N LEU A 154 -2.16 3.44 -3.18
CA LEU A 154 -2.35 3.93 -1.82
C LEU A 154 -1.86 5.38 -1.79
N ILE A 155 -2.78 6.34 -1.63
CA ILE A 155 -2.51 7.77 -1.74
C ILE A 155 -2.02 8.32 -0.40
N GLY A 156 -0.85 8.95 -0.40
CA GLY A 156 -0.25 9.60 0.76
C GLY A 156 0.67 8.72 1.60
N VAL A 157 0.99 7.50 1.14
CA VAL A 157 1.95 6.62 1.82
C VAL A 157 3.11 6.21 0.93
N ASN A 158 4.28 6.04 1.52
CA ASN A 158 5.51 5.59 0.86
C ASN A 158 5.94 4.24 1.43
N ALA A 159 6.46 3.36 0.57
CA ALA A 159 7.16 2.16 1.03
C ALA A 159 8.44 2.54 1.77
N VAL A 160 8.74 1.84 2.84
CA VAL A 160 10.02 1.99 3.56
C VAL A 160 11.10 1.26 2.74
N PRO A 161 12.17 1.97 2.30
CA PRO A 161 13.25 1.30 1.58
C PRO A 161 13.86 0.19 2.43
N ALA A 162 14.10 -0.98 1.84
CA ALA A 162 14.77 -2.08 2.53
C ALA A 162 16.13 -1.60 3.09
N PRO A 163 16.51 -2.01 4.31
CA PRO A 163 17.75 -1.54 4.97
C PRO A 163 19.00 -1.64 4.10
N GLY A 164 19.07 -2.65 3.23
CA GLY A 164 20.16 -2.83 2.27
C GLY A 164 20.25 -1.74 1.20
N ALA A 165 19.15 -1.16 0.76
CA ALA A 165 19.15 -0.09 -0.23
C ALA A 165 19.75 1.21 0.33
N VAL A 166 19.47 1.54 1.58
CA VAL A 166 20.05 2.68 2.28
C VAL A 166 21.53 2.48 2.53
N ALA A 167 21.96 1.27 2.91
CA ALA A 167 23.36 0.93 3.10
C ALA A 167 24.17 1.06 1.80
N LEU A 168 23.64 0.61 0.67
CA LEU A 168 24.27 0.73 -0.65
C LEU A 168 24.44 2.18 -1.09
N LEU A 169 23.44 3.04 -0.86
CA LEU A 169 23.54 4.48 -1.13
C LEU A 169 24.60 5.15 -0.26
N GLY A 170 24.70 4.77 1.00
CA GLY A 170 25.73 5.25 1.92
C GLY A 170 27.15 4.89 1.45
N VAL A 171 27.38 3.63 1.06
CA VAL A 171 28.68 3.15 0.52
C VAL A 171 29.01 3.83 -0.80
N ALA A 172 28.06 3.97 -1.72
CA ALA A 172 28.26 4.67 -2.99
C ALA A 172 28.62 6.16 -2.80
N GLY A 173 27.97 6.84 -1.84
CA GLY A 173 28.28 8.22 -1.47
C GLY A 173 29.71 8.38 -0.91
N LEU A 174 30.15 7.45 -0.05
CA LEU A 174 31.51 7.46 0.48
C LEU A 174 32.55 7.19 -0.59
N ALA A 175 32.29 6.28 -1.54
CA ALA A 175 33.19 5.99 -2.66
C ALA A 175 33.31 7.18 -3.64
N ALA A 176 32.21 7.88 -3.92
CA ALA A 176 32.21 9.08 -4.77
C ALA A 176 32.93 10.25 -4.10
N GLY A 177 32.83 10.41 -2.78
CA GLY A 177 33.53 11.44 -2.02
C GLY A 177 35.06 11.27 -1.99
N ARG A 178 35.56 10.03 -2.02
CA ARG A 178 37.01 9.75 -2.10
C ARG A 178 37.64 10.14 -3.44
N ARG A 179 36.92 10.02 -4.56
CA ARG A 179 37.44 10.36 -5.90
C ARG A 179 37.68 11.86 -6.12
N ARG A 180 37.10 12.74 -5.31
CA ARG A 180 37.26 14.21 -5.42
C ARG A 180 38.46 14.77 -4.65
N ARG A 181 39.24 13.94 -3.93
CA ARG A 181 40.39 14.35 -3.12
C ARG A 181 41.73 13.81 -3.64
N ALA A 182 41.77 13.24 -4.84
CA ALA A 182 43.00 12.83 -5.55
C ALA A 182 43.29 13.79 -6.71
#